data_08ec46a8d95ba29d60641af11fe0abd0
#
_entry.id   08ec46a8d95ba29d60641af11fe0abd0
#
_cell.length_a   1.000
_cell.length_b   1.000
_cell.length_c   1.000
_cell.angle_alpha   90.00
_cell.angle_beta   90.00
_cell.angle_gamma   90.00
#
_symmetry.space_group_name_H-M   'P 1'
#
loop_
_entity.id
_entity.type
_entity.pdbx_description
1 polymer ?
#
loop_
_entity_poly.entity_id
_entity_poly.type
_entity_poly.pdbx_seq_one_letter_code
_entity_poly.pdbx_strand_id
1 'polypeptide(L)'
;MEQKSIRKAIIPAAGWGTRFLPQTKAMPKEMLPIVDKPVIQYVVEEAVAAGIEDVILVTGWHKRAIEDHFDRSLELEKYLQARGKKKEFSEIKRIAELANFIYIRQKGDLYGNAIPIITAEPVVGDEFFAVLWGDEFIWADPPRLSQMLKVYKKYKGAVISAVRIEKK
;
A
#
# COMPACT_ATOMS: atom_id res chain seq x y z
N MET A 1 1.93 -28.63 11.91
CA MET A 1 1.62 -27.82 10.71
C MET A 1 2.52 -26.60 10.71
N GLU A 2 3.36 -26.49 9.73
CA GLU A 2 4.26 -25.36 9.55
C GLU A 2 3.42 -24.08 9.33
N GLN A 3 3.66 -23.07 10.14
CA GLN A 3 2.85 -21.85 10.07
C GLN A 3 3.25 -21.08 8.81
N LYS A 4 2.35 -21.02 7.82
CA LYS A 4 2.53 -20.16 6.64
C LYS A 4 2.74 -18.72 7.11
N SER A 5 3.85 -18.11 6.71
CA SER A 5 4.11 -16.69 6.96
C SER A 5 3.08 -15.84 6.20
N ILE A 6 2.65 -14.71 6.77
CA ILE A 6 1.82 -13.74 6.05
C ILE A 6 2.72 -13.04 5.02
N ARG A 7 2.41 -13.26 3.74
CA ARG A 7 3.19 -12.74 2.60
C ARG A 7 2.39 -11.77 1.74
N LYS A 8 1.08 -11.70 1.94
CA LYS A 8 0.16 -10.83 1.19
C LYS A 8 -0.31 -9.67 2.03
N ALA A 9 -0.38 -8.49 1.41
CA ALA A 9 -1.03 -7.32 2.00
C ALA A 9 -2.08 -6.75 1.06
N ILE A 10 -3.26 -6.43 1.61
CA ILE A 10 -4.30 -5.67 0.91
C ILE A 10 -4.13 -4.21 1.31
N ILE A 11 -4.05 -3.32 0.33
CA ILE A 11 -3.99 -1.87 0.53
C ILE A 11 -5.21 -1.22 -0.12
N PRO A 12 -6.25 -0.89 0.68
CA PRO A 12 -7.41 -0.16 0.19
C PRO A 12 -7.03 1.26 -0.25
N ALA A 13 -7.34 1.61 -1.50
CA ALA A 13 -7.04 2.90 -2.10
C ALA A 13 -8.15 3.38 -3.06
N ALA A 14 -9.40 2.92 -2.89
CA ALA A 14 -10.51 3.28 -3.77
C ALA A 14 -11.30 4.54 -3.36
N GLY A 15 -11.08 5.05 -2.14
CA GLY A 15 -11.86 6.16 -1.58
C GLY A 15 -11.66 7.51 -2.30
N TRP A 16 -12.69 8.35 -2.32
CA TRP A 16 -12.73 9.63 -3.04
C TRP A 16 -11.83 10.73 -2.45
N GLY A 17 -11.46 10.64 -1.18
CA GLY A 17 -10.63 11.65 -0.52
C GLY A 17 -11.32 13.01 -0.34
N THR A 18 -12.63 13.04 -0.19
CA THR A 18 -13.44 14.29 -0.14
C THR A 18 -13.03 15.28 0.94
N ARG A 19 -12.43 14.80 2.04
CA ARG A 19 -11.91 15.65 3.12
C ARG A 19 -10.70 16.50 2.71
N PHE A 20 -10.05 16.14 1.61
CA PHE A 20 -8.87 16.84 1.07
C PHE A 20 -9.17 17.65 -0.18
N LEU A 21 -10.44 17.89 -0.51
CA LEU A 21 -10.80 18.77 -1.61
C LEU A 21 -10.36 20.22 -1.31
N PRO A 22 -9.94 21.00 -2.33
CA PRO A 22 -9.96 20.66 -3.76
C PRO A 22 -8.77 19.84 -4.28
N GLN A 23 -7.73 19.57 -3.47
CA GLN A 23 -6.50 18.88 -3.88
C GLN A 23 -6.78 17.51 -4.52
N THR A 24 -7.67 16.74 -3.90
CA THR A 24 -8.00 15.37 -4.35
C THR A 24 -9.00 15.31 -5.50
N LYS A 25 -9.36 16.46 -6.09
CA LYS A 25 -10.19 16.49 -7.30
C LYS A 25 -9.50 15.81 -8.49
N ALA A 26 -8.19 16.00 -8.62
CA ALA A 26 -7.40 15.49 -9.75
C ALA A 26 -6.31 14.49 -9.33
N MET A 27 -6.09 14.31 -8.04
CA MET A 27 -5.04 13.44 -7.51
C MET A 27 -5.58 12.55 -6.39
N PRO A 28 -5.26 11.25 -6.39
CA PRO A 28 -5.58 10.37 -5.27
C PRO A 28 -5.03 10.90 -3.95
N LYS A 29 -5.80 10.81 -2.85
CA LYS A 29 -5.32 11.21 -1.51
C LYS A 29 -4.05 10.45 -1.09
N GLU A 30 -3.94 9.22 -1.53
CA GLU A 30 -2.81 8.32 -1.29
C GLU A 30 -1.52 8.79 -1.98
N MET A 31 -1.65 9.66 -2.99
CA MET A 31 -0.54 10.29 -3.71
C MET A 31 -0.13 11.66 -3.15
N LEU A 32 -0.77 12.12 -2.07
CA LEU A 32 -0.33 13.33 -1.38
C LEU A 32 1.10 13.14 -0.87
N PRO A 33 2.03 14.06 -1.19
CA PRO A 33 3.43 13.88 -0.84
C PRO A 33 3.72 14.23 0.62
N ILE A 34 4.64 13.49 1.23
CA ILE A 34 5.36 13.89 2.42
C ILE A 34 6.78 14.15 1.97
N VAL A 35 7.14 15.43 1.86
CA VAL A 35 8.33 15.96 1.20
C VAL A 35 8.32 15.64 -0.29
N ASP A 36 8.93 14.55 -0.72
CA ASP A 36 9.08 14.12 -2.12
C ASP A 36 8.54 12.72 -2.41
N LYS A 37 7.93 12.07 -1.41
CA LYS A 37 7.44 10.70 -1.49
C LYS A 37 5.94 10.64 -1.18
N PRO A 38 5.11 9.99 -2.02
CA PRO A 38 3.69 9.81 -1.74
C PRO A 38 3.44 8.96 -0.48
N VAL A 39 2.36 9.26 0.25
CA VAL A 39 1.99 8.52 1.47
C VAL A 39 1.92 7.02 1.23
N ILE A 40 1.31 6.60 0.13
CA ILE A 40 1.16 5.17 -0.19
C ILE A 40 2.50 4.44 -0.34
N GLN A 41 3.56 5.13 -0.76
CA GLN A 41 4.88 4.51 -0.85
C GLN A 41 5.44 4.16 0.53
N TYR A 42 5.23 5.01 1.54
CA TYR A 42 5.59 4.68 2.94
C TYR A 42 4.86 3.44 3.43
N VAL A 43 3.58 3.32 3.09
CA VAL A 43 2.76 2.15 3.45
C VAL A 43 3.28 0.87 2.79
N VAL A 44 3.62 0.93 1.51
CA VAL A 44 4.20 -0.21 0.77
C VAL A 44 5.58 -0.57 1.32
N GLU A 45 6.45 0.41 1.57
CA GLU A 45 7.78 0.18 2.14
C GLU A 45 7.69 -0.44 3.56
N GLU A 46 6.71 -0.03 4.38
CA GLU A 46 6.42 -0.67 5.67
C GLU A 46 6.05 -2.14 5.50
N ALA A 47 5.16 -2.44 4.54
CA ALA A 47 4.73 -3.81 4.25
C ALA A 47 5.90 -4.69 3.81
N VAL A 48 6.70 -4.20 2.86
CA VAL A 48 7.90 -4.92 2.35
C VAL A 48 8.94 -5.14 3.45
N ALA A 49 9.20 -4.13 4.28
CA ALA A 49 10.13 -4.25 5.42
C ALA A 49 9.64 -5.28 6.47
N ALA A 50 8.35 -5.57 6.52
CA ALA A 50 7.77 -6.61 7.36
C ALA A 50 7.78 -8.02 6.73
N GLY A 51 8.23 -8.16 5.47
CA GLY A 51 8.31 -9.43 4.74
C GLY A 51 7.10 -9.74 3.85
N ILE A 52 6.30 -8.74 3.50
CA ILE A 52 5.26 -8.87 2.47
C ILE A 52 5.91 -8.93 1.10
N GLU A 53 5.46 -9.86 0.28
CA GLU A 53 5.95 -10.09 -1.08
C GLU A 53 4.93 -9.64 -2.13
N ASP A 54 3.64 -9.89 -1.87
CA ASP A 54 2.54 -9.55 -2.77
C ASP A 54 1.71 -8.40 -2.17
N VAL A 55 1.64 -7.28 -2.88
CA VAL A 55 0.86 -6.10 -2.51
C VAL A 55 -0.35 -5.98 -3.43
N ILE A 56 -1.54 -6.17 -2.85
CA ILE A 56 -2.82 -6.09 -3.55
C ILE A 56 -3.41 -4.70 -3.34
N LEU A 57 -3.30 -3.87 -4.36
CA LEU A 57 -3.85 -2.51 -4.38
C LEU A 57 -5.30 -2.54 -4.86
N VAL A 58 -6.24 -2.26 -3.97
CA VAL A 58 -7.66 -2.17 -4.33
C VAL A 58 -7.99 -0.71 -4.67
N THR A 59 -8.04 -0.42 -5.97
CA THR A 59 -8.16 0.94 -6.53
C THR A 59 -9.58 1.23 -7.05
N GLY A 60 -9.83 2.51 -7.36
CA GLY A 60 -11.00 2.97 -8.09
C GLY A 60 -10.64 3.45 -9.51
N TRP A 61 -11.65 3.79 -10.32
CA TRP A 61 -11.44 4.25 -11.69
C TRP A 61 -10.54 5.51 -11.82
N HIS A 62 -10.51 6.35 -10.78
CA HIS A 62 -9.77 7.63 -10.76
C HIS A 62 -8.39 7.52 -10.07
N LYS A 63 -7.87 6.30 -9.86
CA LYS A 63 -6.67 6.02 -9.07
C LYS A 63 -5.45 5.62 -9.90
N ARG A 64 -5.48 5.86 -11.21
CA ARG A 64 -4.41 5.45 -12.13
C ARG A 64 -3.02 5.94 -11.72
N ALA A 65 -2.92 7.14 -11.12
CA ALA A 65 -1.64 7.65 -10.65
C ALA A 65 -0.96 6.75 -9.60
N ILE A 66 -1.71 5.93 -8.86
CA ILE A 66 -1.15 4.94 -7.93
C ILE A 66 -0.53 3.78 -8.72
N GLU A 67 -1.23 3.31 -9.75
CA GLU A 67 -0.78 2.24 -10.62
C GLU A 67 0.52 2.70 -11.34
N ASP A 68 0.48 3.88 -11.98
CA ASP A 68 1.62 4.47 -12.69
C ASP A 68 2.84 4.70 -11.77
N HIS A 69 2.64 4.96 -10.48
CA HIS A 69 3.73 5.18 -9.51
C HIS A 69 4.55 3.93 -9.22
N PHE A 70 3.89 2.76 -9.17
CA PHE A 70 4.56 1.49 -8.88
C PHE A 70 4.88 0.68 -10.14
N ASP A 71 4.45 1.14 -11.31
CA ASP A 71 4.81 0.51 -12.58
C ASP A 71 6.13 1.07 -13.13
N ARG A 72 6.74 0.32 -14.02
CA ARG A 72 7.94 0.76 -14.73
C ARG A 72 7.60 1.80 -15.79
N SER A 73 8.30 2.92 -15.77
CA SER A 73 8.24 3.94 -16.80
C SER A 73 9.47 3.85 -17.73
N LEU A 74 9.40 2.97 -18.73
CA LEU A 74 10.53 2.69 -19.63
C LEU A 74 11.02 3.94 -20.38
N GLU A 75 10.13 4.86 -20.72
CA GLU A 75 10.49 6.12 -21.39
C GLU A 75 11.27 7.04 -20.46
N LEU A 76 10.80 7.20 -19.23
CA LEU A 76 11.50 7.99 -18.21
C LEU A 76 12.85 7.35 -17.85
N GLU A 77 12.90 6.04 -17.72
CA GLU A 77 14.15 5.31 -17.47
C GLU A 77 15.19 5.59 -18.58
N LYS A 78 14.81 5.48 -19.85
CA LYS A 78 15.68 5.78 -21.00
C LYS A 78 16.14 7.24 -21.00
N TYR A 79 15.23 8.18 -20.69
CA TYR A 79 15.54 9.60 -20.59
C TYR A 79 16.58 9.88 -19.51
N LEU A 80 16.40 9.30 -18.30
CA LEU A 80 17.33 9.48 -17.17
C LEU A 80 18.72 8.89 -17.48
N GLN A 81 18.75 7.70 -18.08
CA GLN A 81 20.01 7.06 -18.52
C GLN A 81 20.76 7.93 -19.54
N ALA A 82 20.08 8.42 -20.56
CA ALA A 82 20.68 9.28 -21.58
C ALA A 82 21.25 10.59 -21.01
N ARG A 83 20.71 11.07 -19.87
CA ARG A 83 21.16 12.27 -19.16
C ARG A 83 22.16 12.00 -18.04
N GLY A 84 22.58 10.76 -17.84
CA GLY A 84 23.50 10.37 -16.76
C GLY A 84 22.92 10.50 -15.34
N LYS A 85 21.61 10.61 -15.20
CA LYS A 85 20.89 10.75 -13.90
C LYS A 85 20.75 9.39 -13.20
N LYS A 86 21.87 8.84 -12.78
CA LYS A 86 21.95 7.46 -12.23
C LYS A 86 21.16 7.30 -10.94
N LYS A 87 21.16 8.31 -10.06
CA LYS A 87 20.46 8.25 -8.77
C LYS A 87 18.94 8.17 -8.99
N GLU A 88 18.41 9.09 -9.78
CA GLU A 88 16.97 9.14 -10.09
C GLU A 88 16.52 7.88 -10.84
N PHE A 89 17.33 7.39 -11.78
CA PHE A 89 17.07 6.12 -12.47
C PHE A 89 16.98 4.94 -11.51
N SER A 90 17.95 4.81 -10.59
CA SER A 90 17.95 3.73 -9.61
C SER A 90 16.74 3.80 -8.68
N GLU A 91 16.32 5.02 -8.30
CA GLU A 91 15.18 5.23 -7.40
C GLU A 91 13.86 4.82 -8.05
N ILE A 92 13.56 5.29 -9.28
CA ILE A 92 12.31 4.92 -9.94
C ILE A 92 12.24 3.41 -10.24
N LYS A 93 13.37 2.80 -10.60
CA LYS A 93 13.45 1.36 -10.80
C LYS A 93 13.20 0.60 -9.50
N ARG A 94 13.80 1.02 -8.40
CA ARG A 94 13.62 0.43 -7.07
C ARG A 94 12.15 0.46 -6.64
N ILE A 95 11.44 1.57 -6.90
CA ILE A 95 10.02 1.70 -6.55
C ILE A 95 9.19 0.64 -7.25
N ALA A 96 9.39 0.42 -8.54
CA ALA A 96 8.67 -0.58 -9.32
C ALA A 96 9.03 -2.04 -8.92
N GLU A 97 10.18 -2.26 -8.28
CA GLU A 97 10.67 -3.56 -7.86
C GLU A 97 10.49 -3.82 -6.34
N LEU A 98 9.75 -2.96 -5.61
CA LEU A 98 9.53 -3.11 -4.16
C LEU A 98 8.80 -4.41 -3.81
N ALA A 99 7.81 -4.80 -4.58
CA ALA A 99 6.95 -5.96 -4.34
C ALA A 99 6.35 -6.48 -5.65
N ASN A 100 5.64 -7.59 -5.59
CA ASN A 100 4.73 -8.01 -6.66
C ASN A 100 3.44 -7.21 -6.51
N PHE A 101 3.16 -6.29 -7.42
CA PHE A 101 1.96 -5.46 -7.39
C PHE A 101 0.80 -6.11 -8.15
N ILE A 102 -0.36 -6.19 -7.50
CA ILE A 102 -1.60 -6.71 -8.07
C ILE A 102 -2.66 -5.63 -7.92
N TYR A 103 -3.23 -5.20 -9.04
CA TYR A 103 -4.25 -4.14 -9.05
C TYR A 103 -5.64 -4.74 -9.26
N ILE A 104 -6.55 -4.43 -8.34
CA ILE A 104 -7.95 -4.83 -8.44
C ILE A 104 -8.81 -3.58 -8.33
N ARG A 105 -9.80 -3.46 -9.21
CA ARG A 105 -10.77 -2.36 -9.13
C ARG A 105 -11.98 -2.73 -8.31
N GLN A 106 -12.24 -1.92 -7.28
CA GLN A 106 -13.49 -1.96 -6.57
C GLN A 106 -14.64 -1.57 -7.52
N LYS A 107 -15.65 -2.43 -7.62
CA LYS A 107 -16.82 -2.25 -8.49
C LYS A 107 -18.05 -1.96 -7.65
N GLY A 108 -19.02 -1.25 -8.27
CA GLY A 108 -20.34 -0.98 -7.68
C GLY A 108 -20.36 0.18 -6.70
N ASP A 109 -21.54 0.40 -6.11
CA ASP A 109 -21.85 1.54 -5.26
C ASP A 109 -21.72 1.24 -3.76
N LEU A 110 -21.17 0.08 -3.41
CA LEU A 110 -21.00 -0.31 -2.02
C LEU A 110 -19.84 0.44 -1.39
N TYR A 111 -20.09 1.05 -0.24
CA TYR A 111 -19.09 1.76 0.57
C TYR A 111 -18.85 1.02 1.88
N GLY A 112 -17.65 1.18 2.42
CA GLY A 112 -17.27 0.64 3.71
C GLY A 112 -15.91 -0.05 3.70
N ASN A 113 -15.32 -0.15 4.87
CA ASN A 113 -13.94 -0.65 5.04
C ASN A 113 -13.78 -2.14 4.69
N ALA A 114 -14.87 -2.92 4.73
CA ALA A 114 -14.83 -4.35 4.36
C ALA A 114 -14.84 -4.56 2.83
N ILE A 115 -15.36 -3.62 2.04
CA ILE A 115 -15.55 -3.82 0.60
C ILE A 115 -14.23 -4.06 -0.15
N PRO A 116 -13.15 -3.31 0.08
CA PRO A 116 -11.85 -3.61 -0.55
C PRO A 116 -11.34 -5.01 -0.21
N ILE A 117 -11.57 -5.48 1.01
CA ILE A 117 -11.12 -6.80 1.47
C ILE A 117 -11.88 -7.89 0.73
N ILE A 118 -13.21 -7.78 0.66
CA ILE A 118 -14.06 -8.69 -0.11
C ILE A 118 -13.69 -8.64 -1.60
N THR A 119 -13.39 -7.46 -2.14
CA THR A 119 -12.96 -7.31 -3.53
C THR A 119 -11.67 -8.07 -3.82
N ALA A 120 -10.77 -8.17 -2.85
CA ALA A 120 -9.49 -8.85 -2.97
C ALA A 120 -9.56 -10.38 -2.76
N GLU A 121 -10.70 -10.91 -2.26
CA GLU A 121 -10.88 -12.32 -1.94
C GLU A 121 -10.42 -13.30 -3.06
N PRO A 122 -10.76 -13.08 -4.35
CA PRO A 122 -10.35 -14.00 -5.42
C PRO A 122 -8.83 -14.13 -5.61
N VAL A 123 -8.06 -13.14 -5.16
CA VAL A 123 -6.58 -13.13 -5.26
C VAL A 123 -5.92 -13.59 -3.97
N VAL A 124 -6.52 -13.26 -2.83
CA VAL A 124 -6.01 -13.69 -1.53
C VAL A 124 -6.24 -15.20 -1.31
N GLY A 125 -7.41 -15.70 -1.71
CA GLY A 125 -7.83 -17.09 -1.43
C GLY A 125 -7.89 -17.36 0.08
N ASP A 126 -7.59 -18.61 0.46
CA ASP A 126 -7.59 -19.07 1.87
C ASP A 126 -6.25 -18.76 2.60
N GLU A 127 -5.60 -17.68 2.28
CA GLU A 127 -4.35 -17.30 2.92
C GLU A 127 -4.56 -16.22 3.99
N PHE A 128 -3.69 -16.22 5.01
CA PHE A 128 -3.60 -15.10 5.93
C PHE A 128 -2.97 -13.90 5.24
N PHE A 129 -3.48 -12.71 5.53
CA PHE A 129 -3.04 -11.47 4.92
C PHE A 129 -3.00 -10.32 5.92
N ALA A 130 -2.26 -9.28 5.58
CA ALA A 130 -2.27 -8.01 6.28
C ALA A 130 -3.19 -7.01 5.57
N VAL A 131 -3.73 -6.04 6.30
CA VAL A 131 -4.46 -4.89 5.74
C VAL A 131 -3.78 -3.62 6.22
N LEU A 132 -3.36 -2.76 5.29
CA LEU A 132 -2.80 -1.44 5.57
C LEU A 132 -3.58 -0.40 4.77
N TRP A 133 -4.02 0.67 5.43
CA TRP A 133 -4.71 1.77 4.74
C TRP A 133 -3.72 2.59 3.93
N GLY A 134 -4.02 2.82 2.64
CA GLY A 134 -3.10 3.47 1.69
C GLY A 134 -2.79 4.94 1.98
N ASP A 135 -3.53 5.56 2.89
CA ASP A 135 -3.38 6.95 3.30
C ASP A 135 -2.98 7.12 4.79
N GLU A 136 -2.63 6.04 5.46
CA GLU A 136 -2.16 6.05 6.85
C GLU A 136 -0.83 5.32 6.99
N PHE A 137 0.19 5.99 7.51
CA PHE A 137 1.43 5.33 7.89
C PHE A 137 1.83 5.71 9.31
N ILE A 138 2.58 4.84 9.96
CA ILE A 138 3.16 5.09 11.29
C ILE A 138 4.67 4.92 11.18
N TRP A 139 5.39 5.98 11.50
CA TRP A 139 6.84 5.90 11.60
C TRP A 139 7.22 5.19 12.89
N ALA A 140 7.76 3.98 12.77
CA ALA A 140 8.18 3.16 13.90
C ALA A 140 9.40 2.30 13.52
N ASP A 141 10.26 2.06 14.51
CA ASP A 141 11.37 1.11 14.41
C ASP A 141 11.28 0.10 15.58
N PRO A 142 11.08 -1.20 15.30
CA PRO A 142 10.82 -1.80 13.99
C PRO A 142 9.46 -1.37 13.42
N PRO A 143 9.23 -1.52 12.09
CA PRO A 143 7.97 -1.15 11.45
C PRO A 143 6.75 -1.72 12.16
N ARG A 144 5.63 -0.94 12.19
CA ARG A 144 4.38 -1.33 12.86
C ARG A 144 3.91 -2.72 12.46
N LEU A 145 3.87 -3.02 11.16
CA LEU A 145 3.42 -4.33 10.68
C LEU A 145 4.34 -5.46 11.20
N SER A 146 5.65 -5.25 11.28
CA SER A 146 6.58 -6.23 11.86
C SER A 146 6.25 -6.53 13.32
N GLN A 147 5.85 -5.50 14.09
CA GLN A 147 5.41 -5.68 15.48
C GLN A 147 4.11 -6.48 15.56
N MET A 148 3.14 -6.16 14.69
CA MET A 148 1.86 -6.88 14.61
C MET A 148 2.06 -8.35 14.23
N LEU A 149 2.95 -8.65 13.28
CA LEU A 149 3.27 -10.02 12.88
C LEU A 149 3.90 -10.83 14.03
N LYS A 150 4.71 -10.21 14.90
CA LYS A 150 5.21 -10.87 16.12
C LYS A 150 4.07 -11.25 17.07
N VAL A 151 3.10 -10.36 17.26
CA VAL A 151 1.90 -10.62 18.08
C VAL A 151 1.07 -11.75 17.45
N TYR A 152 0.83 -11.69 16.13
CA TYR A 152 0.14 -12.74 15.40
C TYR A 152 0.81 -14.12 15.58
N LYS A 153 2.15 -14.19 15.44
CA LYS A 153 2.91 -15.44 15.64
C LYS A 153 2.70 -16.04 17.04
N LYS A 154 2.54 -15.18 18.05
CA LYS A 154 2.34 -15.59 19.44
C LYS A 154 0.91 -16.04 19.73
N TYR A 155 -0.08 -15.30 19.31
CA TYR A 155 -1.48 -15.49 19.71
C TYR A 155 -2.38 -16.18 18.69
N LYS A 156 -1.94 -16.30 17.42
CA LYS A 156 -2.63 -17.00 16.34
C LYS A 156 -4.05 -16.49 16.00
N GLY A 157 -4.35 -15.26 16.38
CA GLY A 157 -5.65 -14.61 16.11
C GLY A 157 -5.49 -13.32 15.33
N ALA A 158 -6.60 -12.68 14.97
CA ALA A 158 -6.59 -11.37 14.33
C ALA A 158 -5.90 -10.34 15.23
N VAL A 159 -5.06 -9.49 14.64
CA VAL A 159 -4.31 -8.43 15.33
C VAL A 159 -4.70 -7.09 14.75
N ILE A 160 -5.05 -6.14 15.62
CA ILE A 160 -5.41 -4.77 15.25
C ILE A 160 -4.43 -3.82 15.94
N SER A 161 -3.89 -2.87 15.16
CA SER A 161 -3.14 -1.73 15.71
C SER A 161 -4.12 -0.67 16.21
N ALA A 162 -3.94 -0.20 17.44
CA ALA A 162 -4.78 0.82 18.05
C ALA A 162 -3.95 1.81 18.86
N VAL A 163 -4.44 3.05 18.94
CA VAL A 163 -3.85 4.12 19.76
C VAL A 163 -4.81 4.44 20.91
N ARG A 164 -4.28 4.50 22.13
CA ARG A 164 -5.07 4.97 23.28
C ARG A 164 -5.27 6.47 23.16
N ILE A 165 -6.53 6.89 23.20
CA ILE A 165 -6.90 8.30 23.25
C ILE A 165 -7.41 8.62 24.67
N GLU A 166 -7.00 9.76 25.23
CA GLU A 166 -7.58 10.28 26.45
C GLU A 166 -8.98 10.83 26.15
N LYS A 167 -9.95 10.50 26.99
CA LYS A 167 -11.26 11.14 26.93
C LYS A 167 -11.08 12.62 27.28
N LYS A 168 -11.40 13.48 26.31
CA LYS A 168 -11.59 14.91 26.58
C LYS A 168 -12.90 15.12 27.35
#